data_0b18bedc37802e89eca0e51d4089bfec
#
_entry.id   0b18bedc37802e89eca0e51d4089bfec
#
_cell.length_a   1.000
_cell.length_b   1.000
_cell.length_c   1.000
_cell.angle_alpha   90.00
_cell.angle_beta   90.00
_cell.angle_gamma   90.00
#
_symmetry.space_group_name_H-M   'P 1'
#
loop_
_entity.id
_entity.type
_entity.pdbx_description
1 polymer ?
#
loop_
_entity_poly.entity_id
_entity_poly.type
_entity_poly.pdbx_seq_one_letter_code
_entity_poly.pdbx_strand_id
1 'polypeptide(L)'
;DGGETFDIASVCVPSDLHAQILWKLVESSVRLVLCEKPFTENLADAKKILTAFEEKGKPIAVAYTRLWHRGFRKISNELSDDSWGELVSVHARYSRGILNTGSHIISMLRTLMGPLNVKYVGNTRHDFTRKDPTVDVILTNEEDIAIHLMGSDGRRFRFFEMEFITEQGAIRFEDWGTKVRRQRIIPYRYAPHIKTLGVGNWEDFGPGGSFEAMVDNLYQTITNKSALASDGLGAVETLSVIQQIIDFTSNSGNPK
;
A
#
# COMPACT_ATOMS: atom_id res chain seq x y z
N ASP A 1 32.08 -7.24 16.94
CA ASP A 1 32.92 -7.10 15.73
C ASP A 1 33.65 -8.41 15.44
N GLY A 2 32.89 -9.42 14.94
CA GLY A 2 33.43 -10.75 14.64
C GLY A 2 33.85 -10.98 13.19
N GLY A 3 34.01 -9.91 12.37
CA GLY A 3 34.45 -10.03 10.98
C GLY A 3 33.43 -10.70 10.02
N GLU A 4 32.23 -11.02 10.49
CA GLU A 4 31.18 -11.57 9.64
C GLU A 4 30.58 -10.46 8.77
N THR A 5 30.45 -10.73 7.48
CA THR A 5 29.79 -9.84 6.52
C THR A 5 28.41 -10.40 6.23
N PHE A 6 27.38 -9.56 6.33
CA PHE A 6 26.00 -9.91 6.02
C PHE A 6 25.57 -9.19 4.73
N ASP A 7 24.87 -9.89 3.87
CA ASP A 7 24.33 -9.31 2.65
C ASP A 7 23.09 -8.43 2.91
N ILE A 8 22.22 -8.86 3.82
CA ILE A 8 20.96 -8.20 4.12
C ILE A 8 20.83 -7.95 5.62
N ALA A 9 20.41 -6.75 6.01
CA ALA A 9 19.98 -6.43 7.37
C ALA A 9 18.48 -6.17 7.40
N SER A 10 17.80 -6.73 8.43
CA SER A 10 16.37 -6.47 8.67
C SER A 10 16.19 -5.60 9.91
N VAL A 11 15.47 -4.48 9.77
CA VAL A 11 15.13 -3.54 10.83
C VAL A 11 13.71 -3.83 11.30
N CYS A 12 13.60 -4.56 12.43
CA CYS A 12 12.33 -5.02 13.03
C CYS A 12 12.13 -4.46 14.45
N VAL A 13 12.75 -3.34 14.76
CA VAL A 13 12.60 -2.62 16.03
C VAL A 13 11.30 -1.77 16.03
N PRO A 14 10.87 -1.20 17.17
CA PRO A 14 9.79 -0.21 17.18
C PRO A 14 10.05 0.98 16.24
N SER A 15 8.99 1.55 15.66
CA SER A 15 9.10 2.55 14.59
C SER A 15 9.86 3.82 14.94
N ASP A 16 9.83 4.22 16.22
CA ASP A 16 10.58 5.36 16.75
C ASP A 16 12.11 5.18 16.69
N LEU A 17 12.59 3.94 16.61
CA LEU A 17 14.00 3.58 16.48
C LEU A 17 14.46 3.37 15.03
N HIS A 18 13.53 3.30 14.06
CA HIS A 18 13.88 3.03 12.65
C HIS A 18 14.92 4.01 12.12
N ALA A 19 14.69 5.31 12.24
CA ALA A 19 15.60 6.32 11.73
C ALA A 19 17.02 6.17 12.30
N GLN A 20 17.15 5.95 13.61
CA GLN A 20 18.45 5.78 14.27
C GLN A 20 19.21 4.56 13.75
N ILE A 21 18.52 3.43 13.55
CA ILE A 21 19.16 2.20 13.06
C ILE A 21 19.50 2.33 11.57
N LEU A 22 18.60 2.91 10.78
CA LEU A 22 18.82 3.12 9.35
C LEU A 22 20.06 3.99 9.09
N TRP A 23 20.27 5.06 9.85
CA TRP A 23 21.49 5.88 9.76
C TRP A 23 22.78 5.08 10.01
N LYS A 24 22.77 4.13 10.95
CA LYS A 24 23.92 3.25 11.17
C LYS A 24 24.13 2.28 10.00
N LEU A 25 23.04 1.82 9.37
CA LEU A 25 23.10 0.89 8.25
C LEU A 25 23.50 1.55 6.93
N VAL A 26 23.32 2.88 6.76
CA VAL A 26 23.88 3.62 5.63
C VAL A 26 25.39 3.38 5.52
N GLU A 27 26.13 3.47 6.65
CA GLU A 27 27.59 3.33 6.69
C GLU A 27 28.08 1.88 6.85
N SER A 28 27.18 0.92 7.02
CA SER A 28 27.54 -0.49 7.20
C SER A 28 27.95 -1.15 5.88
N SER A 29 28.52 -2.36 5.97
CA SER A 29 28.90 -3.19 4.81
C SER A 29 27.75 -3.97 4.19
N VAL A 30 26.54 -3.93 4.77
CA VAL A 30 25.38 -4.65 4.21
C VAL A 30 25.02 -4.13 2.83
N ARG A 31 24.61 -5.04 1.94
CA ARG A 31 24.33 -4.74 0.53
C ARG A 31 22.90 -4.27 0.30
N LEU A 32 21.96 -4.67 1.17
CA LEU A 32 20.54 -4.31 1.11
C LEU A 32 19.96 -4.23 2.52
N VAL A 33 19.03 -3.30 2.75
CA VAL A 33 18.30 -3.20 4.01
C VAL A 33 16.81 -3.47 3.78
N LEU A 34 16.19 -4.31 4.62
CA LEU A 34 14.75 -4.43 4.76
C LEU A 34 14.33 -3.69 6.04
N CYS A 35 13.44 -2.72 5.93
CA CYS A 35 12.88 -2.01 7.08
C CYS A 35 11.40 -2.35 7.25
N GLU A 36 10.96 -2.61 8.50
CA GLU A 36 9.53 -2.68 8.81
C GLU A 36 8.83 -1.34 8.54
N LYS A 37 7.53 -1.42 8.25
CA LYS A 37 6.69 -0.22 8.08
C LYS A 37 6.24 0.34 9.46
N PRO A 38 6.06 1.66 9.58
CA PRO A 38 6.36 2.70 8.58
C PRO A 38 7.88 2.86 8.41
N PHE A 39 8.32 3.34 7.26
CA PHE A 39 9.74 3.54 6.99
C PHE A 39 10.43 4.37 8.08
N THR A 40 9.79 5.51 8.46
CA THR A 40 10.11 6.31 9.65
C THR A 40 8.83 6.90 10.22
N GLU A 41 8.89 7.52 11.41
CA GLU A 41 7.75 8.21 12.00
C GLU A 41 7.42 9.55 11.31
N ASN A 42 8.38 10.17 10.66
CA ASN A 42 8.18 11.44 9.97
C ASN A 42 8.78 11.45 8.56
N LEU A 43 8.16 12.23 7.69
CA LEU A 43 8.52 12.31 6.28
C LEU A 43 9.91 12.94 6.05
N ALA A 44 10.33 13.89 6.88
CA ALA A 44 11.61 14.57 6.70
C ALA A 44 12.79 13.62 6.90
N ASP A 45 12.73 12.77 7.92
CA ASP A 45 13.75 11.74 8.15
C ASP A 45 13.72 10.67 7.06
N ALA A 46 12.51 10.24 6.62
CA ALA A 46 12.37 9.30 5.53
C ALA A 46 13.11 9.77 4.26
N LYS A 47 12.90 11.03 3.87
CA LYS A 47 13.55 11.63 2.69
C LYS A 47 15.07 11.67 2.82
N LYS A 48 15.59 12.15 3.96
CA LYS A 48 17.05 12.24 4.20
C LYS A 48 17.71 10.87 4.19
N ILE A 49 17.09 9.89 4.84
CA ILE A 49 17.60 8.52 4.90
C ILE A 49 17.59 7.90 3.50
N LEU A 50 16.50 8.05 2.73
CA LEU A 50 16.45 7.56 1.37
C LEU A 50 17.58 8.13 0.52
N THR A 51 17.76 9.46 0.52
CA THR A 51 18.86 10.11 -0.21
C THR A 51 20.24 9.54 0.19
N ALA A 52 20.48 9.33 1.48
CA ALA A 52 21.75 8.76 1.94
C ALA A 52 21.97 7.31 1.47
N PHE A 53 20.91 6.49 1.40
CA PHE A 53 20.99 5.15 0.83
C PHE A 53 21.24 5.18 -0.67
N GLU A 54 20.60 6.10 -1.41
CA GLU A 54 20.79 6.30 -2.85
C GLU A 54 22.22 6.75 -3.17
N GLU A 55 22.79 7.72 -2.42
CA GLU A 55 24.16 8.18 -2.57
C GLU A 55 25.19 7.06 -2.37
N LYS A 56 24.89 6.08 -1.53
CA LYS A 56 25.72 4.87 -1.32
C LYS A 56 25.43 3.76 -2.35
N GLY A 57 24.46 3.94 -3.24
CA GLY A 57 24.01 2.89 -4.18
C GLY A 57 23.46 1.66 -3.46
N LYS A 58 22.92 1.80 -2.25
CA LYS A 58 22.44 0.73 -1.39
C LYS A 58 20.91 0.66 -1.47
N PRO A 59 20.33 -0.43 -2.02
CA PRO A 59 18.89 -0.59 -2.06
C PRO A 59 18.31 -0.76 -0.66
N ILE A 60 17.13 -0.16 -0.45
CA ILE A 60 16.34 -0.30 0.76
C ILE A 60 14.91 -0.72 0.40
N ALA A 61 14.44 -1.81 1.01
CA ALA A 61 13.07 -2.28 0.93
C ALA A 61 12.31 -1.89 2.20
N VAL A 62 11.02 -1.57 2.07
CA VAL A 62 10.12 -1.36 3.21
C VAL A 62 9.01 -2.40 3.20
N ALA A 63 8.73 -3.03 4.34
CA ALA A 63 7.88 -4.21 4.45
C ALA A 63 6.38 -3.91 4.27
N TYR A 64 5.99 -3.28 3.17
CA TYR A 64 4.61 -3.28 2.69
C TYR A 64 4.30 -4.64 2.07
N THR A 65 4.22 -5.67 2.91
CA THR A 65 4.18 -7.10 2.53
C THR A 65 3.11 -7.45 1.51
N ARG A 66 2.04 -6.67 1.43
CA ARG A 66 0.96 -6.88 0.46
C ARG A 66 1.36 -6.63 -0.99
N LEU A 67 2.44 -5.88 -1.25
CA LEU A 67 2.98 -5.69 -2.59
C LEU A 67 3.60 -6.99 -3.17
N TRP A 68 3.98 -7.93 -2.30
CA TRP A 68 4.43 -9.27 -2.70
C TRP A 68 3.33 -10.32 -2.73
N HIS A 69 2.09 -9.97 -2.28
CA HIS A 69 0.96 -10.90 -2.25
C HIS A 69 0.54 -11.33 -3.67
N ARG A 70 0.45 -12.64 -3.92
CA ARG A 70 0.15 -13.18 -5.25
C ARG A 70 -1.15 -12.66 -5.84
N GLY A 71 -2.21 -12.54 -5.02
CA GLY A 71 -3.50 -11.99 -5.46
C GLY A 71 -3.39 -10.54 -5.92
N PHE A 72 -2.65 -9.71 -5.19
CA PHE A 72 -2.42 -8.32 -5.58
C PHE A 72 -1.61 -8.22 -6.88
N ARG A 73 -0.52 -8.98 -7.00
CA ARG A 73 0.30 -8.99 -8.23
C ARG A 73 -0.49 -9.45 -9.45
N LYS A 74 -1.39 -10.42 -9.27
CA LYS A 74 -2.28 -10.87 -10.33
C LYS A 74 -3.26 -9.77 -10.75
N ILE A 75 -3.89 -9.07 -9.80
CA ILE A 75 -4.76 -7.91 -10.10
C ILE A 75 -3.96 -6.82 -10.83
N SER A 76 -2.76 -6.51 -10.36
CA SER A 76 -1.90 -5.50 -10.99
C SER A 76 -1.64 -5.82 -12.47
N ASN A 77 -1.29 -7.07 -12.77
CA ASN A 77 -1.09 -7.51 -14.14
C ASN A 77 -2.38 -7.44 -14.98
N GLU A 78 -3.51 -7.87 -14.42
CA GLU A 78 -4.82 -7.85 -15.09
C GLU A 78 -5.31 -6.42 -15.40
N LEU A 79 -5.04 -5.46 -14.52
CA LEU A 79 -5.38 -4.05 -14.75
C LEU A 79 -4.45 -3.36 -15.76
N SER A 80 -3.25 -3.95 -16.00
CA SER A 80 -2.26 -3.41 -16.95
C SER A 80 -2.37 -4.04 -18.36
N ASP A 81 -3.16 -5.08 -18.55
CA ASP A 81 -3.23 -5.85 -19.81
C ASP A 81 -4.43 -5.52 -20.71
N ASP A 82 -5.08 -4.39 -20.50
CA ASP A 82 -6.26 -3.89 -21.22
C ASP A 82 -7.48 -4.82 -21.19
N SER A 83 -7.38 -6.00 -20.57
CA SER A 83 -8.48 -6.99 -20.56
C SER A 83 -9.71 -6.52 -19.79
N TRP A 84 -9.55 -5.50 -18.93
CA TRP A 84 -10.60 -4.89 -18.14
C TRP A 84 -11.03 -3.51 -18.66
N GLY A 85 -10.38 -2.96 -19.70
CA GLY A 85 -10.57 -1.59 -20.15
C GLY A 85 -10.04 -0.58 -19.14
N GLU A 86 -10.37 0.69 -19.32
CA GLU A 86 -9.91 1.77 -18.45
C GLU A 86 -10.46 1.63 -17.03
N LEU A 87 -9.64 2.00 -16.03
CA LEU A 87 -10.04 2.10 -14.65
C LEU A 87 -10.91 3.36 -14.46
N VAL A 88 -12.11 3.19 -13.94
CA VAL A 88 -13.10 4.25 -13.76
C VAL A 88 -13.03 4.87 -12.36
N SER A 89 -12.96 4.02 -11.34
CA SER A 89 -12.86 4.46 -9.94
C SER A 89 -12.35 3.32 -9.05
N VAL A 90 -11.87 3.69 -7.85
CA VAL A 90 -11.47 2.72 -6.82
C VAL A 90 -12.23 3.02 -5.53
N HIS A 91 -12.76 1.96 -4.90
CA HIS A 91 -13.37 2.03 -3.59
C HIS A 91 -12.60 1.10 -2.64
N ALA A 92 -12.08 1.65 -1.56
CA ALA A 92 -11.36 0.87 -0.56
C ALA A 92 -11.95 1.09 0.83
N ARG A 93 -11.89 0.05 1.65
CA ARG A 93 -12.35 0.08 3.02
C ARG A 93 -11.27 -0.44 3.95
N TYR A 94 -10.99 0.29 5.02
CA TYR A 94 -10.00 -0.08 6.01
C TYR A 94 -10.44 0.27 7.43
N SER A 95 -9.70 -0.22 8.41
CA SER A 95 -9.84 0.10 9.83
C SER A 95 -8.47 0.10 10.52
N ARG A 96 -8.39 0.60 11.74
CA ARG A 96 -7.20 0.61 12.60
C ARG A 96 -6.07 1.50 12.10
N GLY A 97 -6.42 2.75 11.78
CA GLY A 97 -5.46 3.82 11.52
C GLY A 97 -4.98 3.93 10.07
N ILE A 98 -4.80 5.19 9.66
CA ILE A 98 -4.31 5.50 8.31
C ILE A 98 -2.84 5.09 8.14
N LEU A 99 -2.01 5.27 9.18
CA LEU A 99 -0.59 4.90 9.17
C LEU A 99 -0.41 3.38 9.32
N ASN A 100 -1.22 2.72 10.14
CA ASN A 100 -1.10 1.28 10.37
C ASN A 100 -1.65 0.46 9.20
N THR A 101 -2.96 0.53 8.93
CA THR A 101 -3.63 -0.30 7.90
C THR A 101 -3.80 0.45 6.58
N GLY A 102 -4.18 1.72 6.63
CA GLY A 102 -4.39 2.56 5.46
C GLY A 102 -3.13 2.70 4.60
N SER A 103 -1.95 2.72 5.22
CA SER A 103 -0.67 2.78 4.53
C SER A 103 -0.44 1.62 3.54
N HIS A 104 -0.90 0.43 3.87
CA HIS A 104 -0.83 -0.70 2.93
C HIS A 104 -1.73 -0.47 1.70
N ILE A 105 -2.94 0.06 1.88
CA ILE A 105 -3.83 0.38 0.75
C ILE A 105 -3.22 1.49 -0.09
N ILE A 106 -2.74 2.57 0.53
CA ILE A 106 -2.11 3.69 -0.19
C ILE A 106 -0.88 3.21 -0.97
N SER A 107 -0.04 2.37 -0.38
CA SER A 107 1.13 1.81 -1.07
C SER A 107 0.74 0.94 -2.27
N MET A 108 -0.30 0.11 -2.14
CA MET A 108 -0.83 -0.71 -3.23
C MET A 108 -1.41 0.15 -4.35
N LEU A 109 -2.24 1.14 -4.01
CA LEU A 109 -2.86 2.04 -4.99
C LEU A 109 -1.82 2.89 -5.71
N ARG A 110 -0.83 3.43 -4.99
CA ARG A 110 0.29 4.15 -5.60
C ARG A 110 1.08 3.28 -6.59
N THR A 111 1.31 2.02 -6.23
CA THR A 111 2.02 1.07 -7.12
C THR A 111 1.22 0.78 -8.40
N LEU A 112 -0.11 0.75 -8.32
CA LEU A 112 -0.99 0.49 -9.47
C LEU A 112 -1.24 1.73 -10.34
N MET A 113 -1.36 2.91 -9.72
CA MET A 113 -1.95 4.10 -10.34
C MET A 113 -1.00 5.31 -10.39
N GLY A 114 0.28 5.12 -9.96
CA GLY A 114 1.23 6.23 -9.86
C GLY A 114 0.98 7.17 -8.68
N PRO A 115 1.46 8.42 -8.75
CA PRO A 115 1.32 9.41 -7.69
C PRO A 115 -0.14 9.67 -7.30
N LEU A 116 -0.40 9.83 -6.00
CA LEU A 116 -1.72 10.08 -5.45
C LEU A 116 -1.81 11.48 -4.83
N ASN A 117 -2.92 12.17 -5.06
CA ASN A 117 -3.21 13.50 -4.56
C ASN A 117 -4.41 13.46 -3.60
N VAL A 118 -4.31 14.12 -2.45
CA VAL A 118 -5.40 14.25 -1.48
C VAL A 118 -6.36 15.34 -1.93
N LYS A 119 -7.61 14.99 -2.22
CA LYS A 119 -8.67 15.94 -2.61
C LYS A 119 -9.58 16.31 -1.44
N TYR A 120 -9.87 15.36 -0.56
CA TYR A 120 -10.78 15.58 0.56
C TYR A 120 -10.45 14.66 1.72
N VAL A 121 -10.59 15.17 2.94
CA VAL A 121 -10.47 14.42 4.18
C VAL A 121 -11.75 14.64 5.00
N GLY A 122 -12.44 13.56 5.29
CA GLY A 122 -13.74 13.56 5.96
C GLY A 122 -13.67 13.12 7.42
N ASN A 123 -14.60 12.26 7.81
CA ASN A 123 -14.75 11.84 9.20
C ASN A 123 -13.49 11.17 9.75
N THR A 124 -13.15 11.51 10.99
CA THR A 124 -12.02 10.94 11.72
C THR A 124 -12.53 10.07 12.87
N ARG A 125 -11.95 8.88 13.02
CA ARG A 125 -12.27 7.91 14.08
C ARG A 125 -10.98 7.48 14.77
N HIS A 126 -11.04 7.23 16.08
CA HIS A 126 -9.92 6.71 16.86
C HIS A 126 -10.25 5.28 17.34
N ASP A 127 -10.19 4.33 16.41
CA ASP A 127 -10.49 2.92 16.63
C ASP A 127 -9.26 2.05 16.94
N PHE A 128 -8.07 2.63 16.88
CA PHE A 128 -6.79 1.97 17.16
C PHE A 128 -5.96 2.74 18.19
N THR A 129 -5.36 3.85 17.81
CA THR A 129 -4.64 4.74 18.73
C THR A 129 -5.03 6.20 18.49
N ARG A 130 -4.80 7.08 19.48
CA ARG A 130 -5.04 8.52 19.30
C ARG A 130 -4.12 9.17 18.27
N LYS A 131 -2.91 8.62 18.10
CA LYS A 131 -1.90 9.16 17.17
C LYS A 131 -2.10 8.70 15.73
N ASP A 132 -2.88 7.63 15.52
CA ASP A 132 -3.13 7.05 14.21
C ASP A 132 -4.65 6.95 13.95
N PRO A 133 -5.27 8.02 13.46
CA PRO A 133 -6.70 8.03 13.20
C PRO A 133 -7.07 7.20 11.98
N THR A 134 -8.28 6.66 12.00
CA THR A 134 -8.95 6.09 10.82
C THR A 134 -9.81 7.17 10.19
N VAL A 135 -9.58 7.49 8.91
CA VAL A 135 -10.10 8.69 8.25
C VAL A 135 -10.78 8.32 6.94
N ASP A 136 -11.89 9.00 6.60
CA ASP A 136 -12.48 8.94 5.27
C ASP A 136 -11.72 9.91 4.35
N VAL A 137 -11.23 9.43 3.20
CA VAL A 137 -10.39 10.21 2.29
C VAL A 137 -10.84 10.03 0.84
N ILE A 138 -10.82 11.10 0.06
CA ILE A 138 -10.87 11.02 -1.40
C ILE A 138 -9.50 11.41 -1.95
N LEU A 139 -8.93 10.50 -2.72
CA LEU A 139 -7.69 10.70 -3.47
C LEU A 139 -7.97 10.70 -4.97
N THR A 140 -7.03 11.20 -5.76
CA THR A 140 -6.97 11.00 -7.21
C THR A 140 -5.55 10.67 -7.63
N ASN A 141 -5.39 10.03 -8.78
CA ASN A 141 -4.12 9.93 -9.46
C ASN A 141 -3.92 11.08 -10.48
N GLU A 142 -2.91 11.00 -11.33
CA GLU A 142 -2.62 11.99 -12.38
C GLU A 142 -3.68 12.03 -13.50
N GLU A 143 -4.41 10.94 -13.71
CA GLU A 143 -5.52 10.83 -14.67
C GLU A 143 -6.87 11.28 -14.08
N ASP A 144 -6.85 11.85 -12.87
CA ASP A 144 -8.02 12.31 -12.10
C ASP A 144 -9.04 11.19 -11.76
N ILE A 145 -8.59 9.93 -11.73
CA ILE A 145 -9.41 8.78 -11.32
C ILE A 145 -9.70 8.90 -9.81
N ALA A 146 -10.99 8.88 -9.46
CA ALA A 146 -11.42 9.01 -8.07
C ALA A 146 -11.16 7.73 -7.26
N ILE A 147 -10.54 7.90 -6.09
CA ILE A 147 -10.25 6.84 -5.12
C ILE A 147 -10.94 7.19 -3.81
N HIS A 148 -11.92 6.39 -3.42
CA HIS A 148 -12.65 6.54 -2.17
C HIS A 148 -12.09 5.59 -1.12
N LEU A 149 -11.37 6.12 -0.14
CA LEU A 149 -10.82 5.36 0.98
C LEU A 149 -11.70 5.59 2.22
N MET A 150 -12.52 4.61 2.57
CA MET A 150 -13.49 4.68 3.65
C MET A 150 -12.93 4.07 4.94
N GLY A 151 -12.79 4.90 5.97
CA GLY A 151 -12.42 4.46 7.30
C GLY A 151 -13.60 3.80 8.03
N SER A 152 -13.40 2.63 8.62
CA SER A 152 -14.40 1.89 9.38
C SER A 152 -13.94 1.64 10.81
N ASP A 153 -14.86 1.52 11.74
CA ASP A 153 -14.55 1.22 13.15
C ASP A 153 -14.09 -0.24 13.30
N GLY A 154 -12.81 -0.45 13.57
CA GLY A 154 -12.16 -1.76 13.70
C GLY A 154 -12.22 -2.39 15.09
N ARG A 155 -12.97 -1.81 16.06
CA ARG A 155 -13.02 -2.33 17.44
C ARG A 155 -13.74 -3.66 17.56
N ARG A 156 -14.69 -3.96 16.65
CA ARG A 156 -15.43 -5.23 16.63
C ARG A 156 -14.87 -6.20 15.61
N PHE A 157 -14.67 -5.75 14.37
CA PHE A 157 -14.06 -6.51 13.28
C PHE A 157 -13.31 -5.57 12.35
N ARG A 158 -12.45 -6.12 11.51
CA ARG A 158 -11.50 -5.32 10.75
C ARG A 158 -11.86 -5.36 9.27
N PHE A 159 -11.55 -4.26 8.59
CA PHE A 159 -11.68 -4.15 7.14
C PHE A 159 -10.30 -3.98 6.50
N PHE A 160 -10.11 -4.65 5.38
CA PHE A 160 -9.07 -4.42 4.40
C PHE A 160 -9.56 -4.94 3.05
N GLU A 161 -10.24 -4.08 2.32
CA GLU A 161 -10.94 -4.44 1.09
C GLU A 161 -10.72 -3.35 0.05
N MET A 162 -10.68 -3.73 -1.22
CA MET A 162 -10.62 -2.81 -2.35
C MET A 162 -11.49 -3.31 -3.50
N GLU A 163 -12.11 -2.39 -4.22
CA GLU A 163 -12.87 -2.64 -5.44
C GLU A 163 -12.37 -1.70 -6.54
N PHE A 164 -11.95 -2.28 -7.64
CA PHE A 164 -11.54 -1.60 -8.85
C PHE A 164 -12.71 -1.68 -9.83
N ILE A 165 -13.32 -0.55 -10.16
CA ILE A 165 -14.36 -0.41 -11.16
C ILE A 165 -13.72 -0.06 -12.48
N THR A 166 -13.97 -0.86 -13.51
CA THR A 166 -13.43 -0.69 -14.85
C THR A 166 -14.55 -0.65 -15.88
N GLU A 167 -14.23 -0.29 -17.12
CA GLU A 167 -15.19 -0.31 -18.22
C GLU A 167 -15.78 -1.70 -18.49
N GLN A 168 -15.06 -2.77 -18.18
CA GLN A 168 -15.45 -4.16 -18.47
C GLN A 168 -15.95 -4.92 -17.25
N GLY A 169 -16.03 -4.29 -16.07
CA GLY A 169 -16.52 -4.94 -14.87
C GLY A 169 -15.94 -4.41 -13.58
N ALA A 170 -15.82 -5.31 -12.60
CA ALA A 170 -15.23 -4.98 -11.29
C ALA A 170 -14.32 -6.12 -10.79
N ILE A 171 -13.19 -5.74 -10.18
CA ILE A 171 -12.31 -6.65 -9.45
C ILE A 171 -12.35 -6.24 -7.98
N ARG A 172 -12.66 -7.19 -7.09
CA ARG A 172 -12.69 -6.97 -5.64
C ARG A 172 -11.63 -7.79 -4.94
N PHE A 173 -10.94 -7.14 -4.03
CA PHE A 173 -9.95 -7.72 -3.14
C PHE A 173 -10.54 -7.70 -1.73
N GLU A 174 -10.98 -8.86 -1.25
CA GLU A 174 -11.82 -9.02 -0.04
C GLU A 174 -11.17 -9.98 0.96
N ASP A 175 -11.83 -10.20 2.11
CA ASP A 175 -11.41 -11.12 3.17
C ASP A 175 -9.94 -10.89 3.58
N TRP A 176 -9.65 -9.70 4.09
CA TRP A 176 -8.28 -9.27 4.43
C TRP A 176 -7.29 -9.29 3.26
N GLY A 177 -7.81 -9.25 2.03
CA GLY A 177 -7.00 -9.33 0.83
C GLY A 177 -6.52 -10.75 0.53
N THR A 178 -7.22 -11.77 1.00
CA THR A 178 -6.91 -13.16 0.67
C THR A 178 -7.71 -13.67 -0.52
N LYS A 179 -8.88 -13.05 -0.80
CA LYS A 179 -9.77 -13.46 -1.89
C LYS A 179 -9.93 -12.36 -2.92
N VAL A 180 -9.97 -12.79 -4.19
CA VAL A 180 -10.22 -11.91 -5.32
C VAL A 180 -11.48 -12.37 -6.05
N ARG A 181 -12.41 -11.43 -6.23
CA ARG A 181 -13.63 -11.65 -7.01
C ARG A 181 -13.59 -10.83 -8.29
N ARG A 182 -13.89 -11.48 -9.41
CA ARG A 182 -13.94 -10.85 -10.73
C ARG A 182 -15.35 -10.93 -11.30
N GLN A 183 -15.92 -9.79 -11.63
CA GLN A 183 -17.27 -9.67 -12.19
C GLN A 183 -17.20 -8.93 -13.52
N ARG A 184 -17.59 -9.58 -14.60
CA ARG A 184 -17.74 -8.95 -15.91
C ARG A 184 -19.11 -8.32 -16.06
N ILE A 185 -19.22 -7.29 -16.89
CA ILE A 185 -20.50 -6.73 -17.29
C ILE A 185 -21.29 -7.73 -18.11
N ILE A 186 -22.60 -7.80 -17.85
CA ILE A 186 -23.56 -8.61 -18.59
C ILE A 186 -24.81 -7.79 -18.87
N PRO A 187 -25.63 -8.15 -19.88
CA PRO A 187 -26.98 -7.58 -20.03
C PRO A 187 -27.83 -7.84 -18.79
N TYR A 188 -28.56 -6.84 -18.32
CA TYR A 188 -29.50 -7.02 -17.23
C TYR A 188 -30.71 -7.84 -17.69
N ARG A 189 -31.05 -8.91 -16.96
CA ARG A 189 -32.03 -9.92 -17.41
C ARG A 189 -33.44 -9.36 -17.69
N TYR A 190 -33.83 -8.29 -16.99
CA TYR A 190 -35.16 -7.68 -17.14
C TYR A 190 -35.20 -6.51 -18.12
N ALA A 191 -34.05 -5.97 -18.53
CA ALA A 191 -33.88 -4.89 -19.47
C ALA A 191 -32.50 -5.02 -20.18
N PRO A 192 -32.39 -5.85 -21.24
CA PRO A 192 -31.08 -6.21 -21.84
C PRO A 192 -30.24 -5.05 -22.40
N HIS A 193 -30.86 -3.89 -22.65
CA HIS A 193 -30.14 -2.66 -23.02
C HIS A 193 -29.38 -2.02 -21.86
N ILE A 194 -29.68 -2.41 -20.60
CA ILE A 194 -28.96 -2.00 -19.40
C ILE A 194 -27.90 -3.06 -19.10
N LYS A 195 -26.71 -2.62 -18.72
CA LYS A 195 -25.62 -3.50 -18.29
C LYS A 195 -25.56 -3.56 -16.76
N THR A 196 -25.19 -4.72 -16.23
CA THR A 196 -24.97 -4.96 -14.80
C THR A 196 -23.78 -5.89 -14.60
N LEU A 197 -23.32 -6.05 -13.35
CA LEU A 197 -22.27 -7.02 -13.03
C LEU A 197 -22.84 -8.44 -12.94
N GLY A 198 -22.16 -9.40 -13.55
CA GLY A 198 -22.46 -10.83 -13.40
C GLY A 198 -22.13 -11.34 -11.98
N VAL A 199 -22.42 -12.60 -11.72
CA VAL A 199 -22.16 -13.25 -10.42
C VAL A 199 -20.68 -13.19 -10.05
N GLY A 200 -19.78 -13.35 -11.04
CA GLY A 200 -18.35 -13.35 -10.86
C GLY A 200 -17.78 -14.67 -10.33
N ASN A 201 -16.47 -14.77 -10.41
CA ASN A 201 -15.69 -15.91 -9.94
C ASN A 201 -14.78 -15.50 -8.80
N TRP A 202 -14.70 -16.34 -7.76
CA TRP A 202 -13.82 -16.18 -6.64
C TRP A 202 -12.52 -16.96 -6.86
N GLU A 203 -11.40 -16.37 -6.45
CA GLU A 203 -10.12 -17.04 -6.34
C GLU A 203 -9.56 -16.77 -4.93
N ASP A 204 -9.19 -17.83 -4.22
CA ASP A 204 -8.62 -17.75 -2.87
C ASP A 204 -7.09 -17.91 -2.96
N PHE A 205 -6.37 -16.89 -2.55
CA PHE A 205 -4.91 -16.87 -2.52
C PHE A 205 -4.35 -17.21 -1.14
N GLY A 206 -5.22 -17.29 -0.13
CA GLY A 206 -4.83 -17.47 1.26
C GLY A 206 -3.96 -16.32 1.81
N PRO A 207 -3.51 -16.41 3.06
CA PRO A 207 -2.66 -15.40 3.68
C PRO A 207 -1.16 -15.59 3.34
N GLY A 208 -0.80 -16.72 2.74
CA GLY A 208 0.58 -17.15 2.58
C GLY A 208 1.29 -16.63 1.33
N GLY A 209 2.60 -16.83 1.32
CA GLY A 209 3.45 -16.57 0.16
C GLY A 209 4.01 -15.15 0.05
N SER A 210 3.51 -14.17 0.83
CA SER A 210 4.03 -12.80 0.77
C SER A 210 5.43 -12.66 1.34
N PHE A 211 5.72 -13.36 2.44
CA PHE A 211 7.05 -13.32 3.07
C PHE A 211 8.08 -14.06 2.24
N GLU A 212 7.75 -15.22 1.73
CA GLU A 212 8.62 -16.00 0.84
C GLU A 212 8.93 -15.22 -0.43
N ALA A 213 7.89 -14.61 -1.06
CA ALA A 213 8.07 -13.78 -2.23
C ALA A 213 8.87 -12.50 -1.93
N MET A 214 8.74 -11.92 -0.74
CA MET A 214 9.58 -10.81 -0.29
C MET A 214 11.04 -11.23 -0.19
N VAL A 215 11.34 -12.32 0.52
CA VAL A 215 12.72 -12.81 0.70
C VAL A 215 13.35 -13.14 -0.66
N ASP A 216 12.60 -13.81 -1.56
CA ASP A 216 13.08 -14.09 -2.91
C ASP A 216 13.39 -12.80 -3.69
N ASN A 217 12.50 -11.80 -3.63
CA ASN A 217 12.75 -10.52 -4.30
C ASN A 217 13.98 -9.79 -3.74
N LEU A 218 14.21 -9.79 -2.41
CA LEU A 218 15.43 -9.24 -1.82
C LEU A 218 16.68 -9.98 -2.34
N TYR A 219 16.63 -11.31 -2.37
CA TYR A 219 17.72 -12.12 -2.91
C TYR A 219 17.98 -11.82 -4.39
N GLN A 220 16.94 -11.77 -5.22
CA GLN A 220 17.05 -11.42 -6.65
C GLN A 220 17.60 -10.00 -6.85
N THR A 221 17.27 -9.07 -5.96
CA THR A 221 17.79 -7.70 -6.04
C THR A 221 19.32 -7.66 -5.85
N ILE A 222 19.86 -8.38 -4.87
CA ILE A 222 21.30 -8.39 -4.62
C ILE A 222 22.10 -9.28 -5.58
N THR A 223 21.48 -10.26 -6.22
CA THR A 223 22.15 -11.21 -7.14
C THR A 223 21.98 -10.82 -8.59
N ASN A 224 20.78 -10.46 -9.02
CA ASN A 224 20.40 -10.24 -10.42
C ASN A 224 20.02 -8.77 -10.71
N LYS A 225 20.15 -7.86 -9.74
CA LYS A 225 19.75 -6.45 -9.85
C LYS A 225 18.27 -6.27 -10.24
N SER A 226 17.42 -7.18 -9.81
CA SER A 226 15.97 -7.05 -10.00
C SER A 226 15.43 -5.87 -9.17
N ALA A 227 14.39 -5.20 -9.68
CA ALA A 227 13.72 -4.13 -8.94
C ALA A 227 13.05 -4.67 -7.67
N LEU A 228 13.08 -3.87 -6.61
CA LEU A 228 12.32 -4.13 -5.39
C LEU A 228 10.84 -3.86 -5.65
N ALA A 229 9.97 -4.76 -5.25
CA ALA A 229 8.51 -4.57 -5.35
C ALA A 229 8.00 -3.53 -4.33
N SER A 230 8.76 -3.28 -3.27
CA SER A 230 8.47 -2.27 -2.25
C SER A 230 9.78 -1.61 -1.83
N ASP A 231 10.15 -0.56 -2.53
CA ASP A 231 11.39 0.18 -2.32
C ASP A 231 11.23 1.38 -1.36
N GLY A 232 12.35 2.01 -1.02
CA GLY A 232 12.37 3.18 -0.16
C GLY A 232 11.65 4.39 -0.77
N LEU A 233 11.73 4.59 -2.10
CA LEU A 233 11.05 5.69 -2.79
C LEU A 233 9.53 5.55 -2.63
N GLY A 234 8.99 4.38 -2.94
CA GLY A 234 7.57 4.09 -2.77
C GLY A 234 7.08 4.24 -1.34
N ALA A 235 7.94 3.93 -0.36
CA ALA A 235 7.61 4.13 1.05
C ALA A 235 7.58 5.62 1.43
N VAL A 236 8.51 6.44 0.93
CA VAL A 236 8.52 7.90 1.13
C VAL A 236 7.29 8.55 0.50
N GLU A 237 6.92 8.17 -0.72
CA GLU A 237 5.73 8.68 -1.40
C GLU A 237 4.44 8.27 -0.66
N THR A 238 4.35 7.02 -0.20
CA THR A 238 3.24 6.56 0.65
C THR A 238 3.13 7.40 1.92
N LEU A 239 4.24 7.62 2.61
CA LEU A 239 4.28 8.44 3.83
C LEU A 239 3.92 9.91 3.53
N SER A 240 4.30 10.45 2.37
CA SER A 240 3.93 11.80 1.95
C SER A 240 2.41 11.98 1.80
N VAL A 241 1.73 11.02 1.21
CA VAL A 241 0.25 11.05 1.11
C VAL A 241 -0.37 10.98 2.51
N ILE A 242 0.14 10.11 3.38
CA ILE A 242 -0.37 9.98 4.76
C ILE A 242 -0.15 11.28 5.54
N GLN A 243 1.02 11.93 5.41
CA GLN A 243 1.29 13.20 6.06
C GLN A 243 0.30 14.27 5.61
N GLN A 244 0.02 14.40 4.32
CA GLN A 244 -1.00 15.31 3.81
C GLN A 244 -2.38 15.04 4.45
N ILE A 245 -2.80 13.77 4.55
CA ILE A 245 -4.06 13.40 5.19
C ILE A 245 -4.09 13.84 6.65
N ILE A 246 -3.00 13.61 7.40
CA ILE A 246 -2.90 13.99 8.82
C ILE A 246 -2.92 15.52 8.97
N ASP A 247 -2.22 16.24 8.11
CA ASP A 247 -2.20 17.72 8.12
C ASP A 247 -3.61 18.30 7.86
N PHE A 248 -4.37 17.70 6.94
CA PHE A 248 -5.77 18.07 6.71
C PHE A 248 -6.64 17.85 7.95
N THR A 249 -6.47 16.73 8.68
CA THR A 249 -7.25 16.48 9.91
C THR A 249 -6.94 17.49 11.02
N SER A 250 -5.69 17.96 11.08
CA SER A 250 -5.23 18.91 12.08
C SER A 250 -5.71 20.34 11.80
N ASN A 251 -5.80 20.72 10.52
CA ASN A 251 -6.21 22.06 10.07
C ASN A 251 -7.74 22.22 9.99
N SER A 252 -8.47 21.13 9.83
CA SER A 252 -9.92 21.09 9.75
C SER A 252 -10.58 21.16 11.13
N GLY A 253 -10.01 21.93 12.07
CA GLY A 253 -10.41 22.03 13.47
C GLY A 253 -11.87 21.66 13.70
N ASN A 254 -12.10 20.48 14.25
CA ASN A 254 -13.42 19.91 14.49
C ASN A 254 -14.31 20.94 15.20
N PRO A 255 -15.41 21.43 14.61
CA PRO A 255 -16.41 22.10 15.42
C PRO A 255 -16.91 21.06 16.41
N LYS A 256 -16.80 21.40 17.69
CA LYS A 256 -17.22 20.61 18.86
C LYS A 256 -18.69 20.19 18.76
#